data_b289465ee5d3ac774dce1e58538a9539
#
_entry.id   b289465ee5d3ac774dce1e58538a9539
#
_cell.length_a   1.000
_cell.length_b   1.000
_cell.length_c   1.000
_cell.angle_alpha   90.00
_cell.angle_beta   90.00
_cell.angle_gamma   90.00
#
_symmetry.space_group_name_H-M   'P 1'
#
loop_
_entity.id
_entity.type
_entity.pdbx_description
1 polymer ?
#
loop_
_entity_poly.entity_id
_entity_poly.type
_entity_poly.pdbx_seq_one_letter_code
_entity_poly.pdbx_strand_id
1 'polypeptide(L)'
;MGSIAPQDAVAPSAAPAVAVNSPFRTRILNNQICPVMTLKFWTGNEAAFMARMAGFEAIFIDMEHSALNFQTIAQLILACLSVGVSPIVRSPSKSHWHISRILDAGAAAVVVPHVDSVEEVRELVKHAKYGPLGTRGSANNQPILGFRSLPTKVQNEVLNRETMLIPMVETPAAVELADEYLAVEGVDGILIGSNDLCTDLGIPGQYDNPIYQQAVEKVVLAGKKVGKPIGIGGIGGRLDLLERWFALGATWSLSGGDGAILQAGMKKITQNYEEISARVEKQKAMAK
;
A
#
# COMPACT_ATOMS: atom_id res chain seq x y z
N MET A 1 46.56 13.16 48.75
CA MET A 1 45.37 12.39 48.45
C MET A 1 44.24 13.36 48.09
N GLY A 2 44.06 13.59 46.82
CA GLY A 2 43.02 14.50 46.32
C GLY A 2 41.74 13.69 46.05
N SER A 3 40.64 14.07 46.70
CA SER A 3 39.31 13.54 46.51
C SER A 3 38.79 14.01 45.15
N ILE A 4 38.51 13.03 44.26
CA ILE A 4 37.79 13.27 43.00
C ILE A 4 36.28 13.30 43.34
N ALA A 5 35.66 14.46 43.18
CA ALA A 5 34.21 14.60 43.30
C ALA A 5 33.49 13.79 42.21
N PRO A 6 32.32 13.19 42.50
CA PRO A 6 31.54 12.47 41.49
C PRO A 6 31.06 13.46 40.41
N GLN A 7 31.32 13.12 39.13
CA GLN A 7 30.77 13.86 38.02
C GLN A 7 29.23 13.67 38.02
N ASP A 8 28.53 14.79 38.01
CA ASP A 8 27.07 14.81 37.87
C ASP A 8 26.63 14.00 36.68
N ALA A 9 25.80 12.98 36.94
CA ALA A 9 25.17 12.16 35.93
C ALA A 9 24.25 13.08 35.07
N VAL A 10 24.70 13.35 33.86
CA VAL A 10 23.86 14.03 32.85
C VAL A 10 22.64 13.17 32.62
N ALA A 11 21.46 13.71 32.98
CA ALA A 11 20.19 13.06 32.70
C ALA A 11 20.12 12.67 31.22
N PRO A 12 19.68 11.48 30.85
CA PRO A 12 19.58 11.09 29.46
C PRO A 12 18.63 12.06 28.76
N SER A 13 19.15 12.85 27.84
CA SER A 13 18.35 13.65 26.92
C SER A 13 17.36 12.71 26.23
N ALA A 14 16.07 13.03 26.29
CA ALA A 14 15.05 12.26 25.59
C ALA A 14 15.50 12.09 24.12
N ALA A 15 15.75 10.86 23.72
CA ALA A 15 16.15 10.57 22.34
C ALA A 15 15.10 11.17 21.40
N PRO A 16 15.51 11.90 20.34
CA PRO A 16 14.57 12.52 19.42
C PRO A 16 13.61 11.45 18.91
N ALA A 17 12.31 11.76 18.93
CA ALA A 17 11.28 10.83 18.47
C ALA A 17 11.64 10.40 17.04
N VAL A 18 11.98 9.11 16.87
CA VAL A 18 12.31 8.57 15.55
C VAL A 18 10.99 8.42 14.80
N ALA A 19 10.78 9.28 13.82
CA ALA A 19 9.64 9.19 12.92
C ALA A 19 10.04 8.50 11.62
N VAL A 20 9.16 7.65 11.11
CA VAL A 20 9.21 7.13 9.76
C VAL A 20 8.44 8.09 8.85
N ASN A 21 9.05 8.50 7.74
CA ASN A 21 8.35 9.30 6.76
C ASN A 21 7.45 8.40 5.90
N SER A 22 6.16 8.32 6.23
CA SER A 22 5.16 7.59 5.46
C SER A 22 3.96 8.50 5.16
N PRO A 23 4.01 9.28 4.05
CA PRO A 23 2.90 10.13 3.63
C PRO A 23 1.59 9.35 3.49
N PHE A 24 1.63 8.13 2.95
CA PHE A 24 0.47 7.25 2.87
C PHE A 24 -0.20 7.05 4.24
N ARG A 25 0.56 6.55 5.22
CA ARG A 25 0.05 6.29 6.57
C ARG A 25 -0.52 7.56 7.20
N THR A 26 0.22 8.66 7.11
CA THR A 26 -0.21 9.95 7.66
C THR A 26 -1.54 10.38 7.04
N ARG A 27 -1.66 10.28 5.72
CA ARG A 27 -2.85 10.72 5.00
C ARG A 27 -4.09 9.90 5.34
N ILE A 28 -3.98 8.56 5.26
CA ILE A 28 -5.14 7.68 5.49
C ILE A 28 -5.60 7.66 6.95
N LEU A 29 -4.69 7.81 7.92
CA LEU A 29 -5.04 7.92 9.34
C LEU A 29 -5.68 9.28 9.69
N ASN A 30 -5.45 10.32 8.88
CA ASN A 30 -6.14 11.60 8.97
C ASN A 30 -7.45 11.65 8.16
N ASN A 31 -7.95 10.49 7.71
CA ASN A 31 -9.15 10.36 6.86
C ASN A 31 -9.08 11.19 5.57
N GLN A 32 -7.88 11.37 5.02
CA GLN A 32 -7.67 12.02 3.73
C GLN A 32 -7.55 10.97 2.63
N ILE A 33 -8.18 11.24 1.48
CA ILE A 33 -8.14 10.34 0.32
C ILE A 33 -6.71 10.26 -0.23
N CYS A 34 -6.19 9.03 -0.37
CA CYS A 34 -4.87 8.76 -0.93
C CYS A 34 -4.97 7.91 -2.19
N PRO A 35 -4.77 8.49 -3.39
CA PRO A 35 -4.60 7.70 -4.60
C PRO A 35 -3.26 6.98 -4.58
N VAL A 36 -3.25 5.70 -4.97
CA VAL A 36 -2.05 4.86 -4.98
C VAL A 36 -1.80 4.33 -6.38
N MET A 37 -0.61 4.58 -6.92
CA MET A 37 -0.20 4.03 -8.22
C MET A 37 0.26 2.58 -8.07
N THR A 38 -0.17 1.69 -8.96
CA THR A 38 0.24 0.28 -8.97
C THR A 38 1.37 0.02 -9.96
N LEU A 39 2.43 -0.67 -9.52
CA LEU A 39 3.52 -1.16 -10.36
C LEU A 39 3.44 -2.68 -10.53
N LYS A 40 3.42 -3.13 -11.78
CA LYS A 40 3.46 -4.55 -12.19
C LYS A 40 4.55 -4.83 -13.24
N PHE A 41 4.88 -3.85 -14.07
CA PHE A 41 5.78 -4.00 -15.22
C PHE A 41 6.99 -3.09 -15.14
N TRP A 42 6.86 -1.90 -14.59
CA TRP A 42 7.94 -0.93 -14.54
C TRP A 42 8.91 -1.24 -13.41
N THR A 43 10.11 -1.65 -13.77
CA THR A 43 11.17 -2.12 -12.86
C THR A 43 12.22 -1.06 -12.54
N GLY A 44 12.23 0.06 -13.27
CA GLY A 44 13.21 1.13 -13.11
C GLY A 44 12.89 2.04 -11.92
N ASN A 45 13.94 2.50 -11.25
CA ASN A 45 13.82 3.40 -10.09
C ASN A 45 13.14 4.72 -10.42
N GLU A 46 13.21 5.17 -11.67
CA GLU A 46 12.55 6.39 -12.17
C GLU A 46 11.05 6.39 -11.98
N ALA A 47 10.42 5.21 -11.87
CA ALA A 47 8.99 5.09 -11.57
C ALA A 47 8.59 5.85 -10.30
N ALA A 48 9.42 5.77 -9.25
CA ALA A 48 9.18 6.47 -7.99
C ALA A 48 9.27 8.00 -8.15
N PHE A 49 10.27 8.48 -8.91
CA PHE A 49 10.45 9.91 -9.19
C PHE A 49 9.29 10.47 -10.01
N MET A 50 8.87 9.75 -11.06
CA MET A 50 7.76 10.17 -11.92
C MET A 50 6.43 10.16 -11.16
N ALA A 51 6.17 9.14 -10.35
CA ALA A 51 4.99 9.09 -9.49
C ALA A 51 4.96 10.28 -8.51
N ARG A 52 6.09 10.59 -7.88
CA ARG A 52 6.20 11.76 -6.99
C ARG A 52 5.91 13.07 -7.73
N MET A 53 6.47 13.25 -8.92
CA MET A 53 6.24 14.44 -9.75
C MET A 53 4.78 14.56 -10.22
N ALA A 54 4.10 13.42 -10.41
CA ALA A 54 2.68 13.37 -10.73
C ALA A 54 1.76 13.59 -9.50
N GLY A 55 2.32 13.73 -8.28
CA GLY A 55 1.58 14.00 -7.06
C GLY A 55 1.17 12.74 -6.26
N PHE A 56 1.63 11.55 -6.65
CA PHE A 56 1.42 10.35 -5.84
C PHE A 56 2.29 10.37 -4.58
N GLU A 57 1.69 9.99 -3.46
CA GLU A 57 2.37 9.85 -2.17
C GLU A 57 2.61 8.40 -1.78
N ALA A 58 2.06 7.47 -2.57
CA ALA A 58 2.24 6.04 -2.38
C ALA A 58 2.28 5.28 -3.71
N ILE A 59 3.08 4.21 -3.72
CA ILE A 59 3.17 3.24 -4.81
C ILE A 59 2.88 1.86 -4.23
N PHE A 60 1.99 1.13 -4.90
CA PHE A 60 1.67 -0.26 -4.64
C PHE A 60 2.47 -1.15 -5.58
N ILE A 61 3.43 -1.89 -5.05
CA ILE A 61 4.29 -2.82 -5.79
C ILE A 61 3.67 -4.21 -5.67
N ASP A 62 3.24 -4.75 -6.79
CA ASP A 62 2.49 -6.00 -6.83
C ASP A 62 3.41 -7.19 -7.12
N MET A 63 3.69 -8.02 -6.11
CA MET A 63 4.47 -9.25 -6.30
C MET A 63 3.60 -10.49 -6.58
N GLU A 64 2.29 -10.38 -6.44
CA GLU A 64 1.38 -11.50 -6.71
C GLU A 64 1.10 -11.65 -8.20
N HIS A 65 0.66 -10.57 -8.85
CA HIS A 65 0.27 -10.58 -10.27
C HIS A 65 1.30 -9.90 -11.17
N SER A 66 2.58 -10.15 -10.91
CA SER A 66 3.70 -9.65 -11.69
C SER A 66 4.88 -10.63 -11.67
N ALA A 67 5.88 -10.34 -12.50
CA ALA A 67 7.17 -11.07 -12.50
C ALA A 67 8.24 -10.38 -11.63
N LEU A 68 7.87 -9.45 -10.76
CA LEU A 68 8.81 -8.71 -9.91
C LEU A 68 9.43 -9.65 -8.86
N ASN A 69 10.75 -9.69 -8.80
CA ASN A 69 11.49 -10.44 -7.80
C ASN A 69 11.93 -9.56 -6.61
N PHE A 70 12.45 -10.18 -5.55
CA PHE A 70 12.84 -9.46 -4.33
C PHE A 70 13.93 -8.41 -4.56
N GLN A 71 14.87 -8.62 -5.47
CA GLN A 71 15.91 -7.65 -5.77
C GLN A 71 15.31 -6.40 -6.41
N THR A 72 14.43 -6.57 -7.38
CA THR A 72 13.75 -5.46 -8.05
C THR A 72 12.90 -4.67 -7.07
N ILE A 73 12.09 -5.33 -6.23
CA ILE A 73 11.24 -4.60 -5.28
C ILE A 73 12.06 -3.87 -4.22
N ALA A 74 13.19 -4.43 -3.77
CA ALA A 74 14.06 -3.74 -2.81
C ALA A 74 14.62 -2.44 -3.41
N GLN A 75 15.00 -2.43 -4.68
CA GLN A 75 15.44 -1.23 -5.39
C GLN A 75 14.31 -0.21 -5.55
N LEU A 76 13.11 -0.64 -5.95
CA LEU A 76 11.92 0.21 -6.05
C LEU A 76 11.53 0.82 -4.69
N ILE A 77 11.59 0.02 -3.62
CA ILE A 77 11.34 0.48 -2.25
C ILE A 77 12.32 1.59 -1.86
N LEU A 78 13.61 1.39 -2.09
CA LEU A 78 14.63 2.41 -1.79
C LEU A 78 14.43 3.68 -2.62
N ALA A 79 14.07 3.54 -3.90
CA ALA A 79 13.74 4.68 -4.75
C ALA A 79 12.53 5.46 -4.20
N CYS A 80 11.46 4.77 -3.80
CA CYS A 80 10.29 5.38 -3.17
C CYS A 80 10.68 6.16 -1.90
N LEU A 81 11.43 5.52 -0.99
CA LEU A 81 11.86 6.15 0.24
C LEU A 81 12.74 7.39 -0.01
N SER A 82 13.60 7.37 -1.04
CA SER A 82 14.49 8.49 -1.37
C SER A 82 13.75 9.74 -1.83
N VAL A 83 12.56 9.60 -2.42
CA VAL A 83 11.75 10.72 -2.91
C VAL A 83 10.55 11.02 -2.01
N GLY A 84 10.45 10.38 -0.85
CA GLY A 84 9.36 10.59 0.10
C GLY A 84 8.01 10.06 -0.39
N VAL A 85 8.01 8.94 -1.13
CA VAL A 85 6.83 8.16 -1.52
C VAL A 85 6.77 6.90 -0.67
N SER A 86 5.60 6.54 -0.18
CA SER A 86 5.41 5.34 0.65
C SER A 86 5.35 4.08 -0.22
N PRO A 87 6.30 3.12 -0.09
CA PRO A 87 6.21 1.84 -0.77
C PRO A 87 5.25 0.90 -0.02
N ILE A 88 4.19 0.47 -0.69
CA ILE A 88 3.25 -0.56 -0.25
C ILE A 88 3.52 -1.78 -1.11
N VAL A 89 3.70 -2.95 -0.52
CA VAL A 89 3.99 -4.16 -1.29
C VAL A 89 2.93 -5.21 -1.05
N ARG A 90 2.31 -5.74 -2.13
CA ARG A 90 1.49 -6.94 -2.04
C ARG A 90 2.38 -8.16 -2.05
N SER A 91 2.29 -8.94 -0.98
CA SER A 91 3.02 -10.19 -0.84
C SER A 91 2.51 -11.22 -1.85
N PRO A 92 3.39 -12.06 -2.44
CA PRO A 92 2.96 -13.13 -3.33
C PRO A 92 2.35 -14.32 -2.59
N SER A 93 2.36 -14.32 -1.26
CA SER A 93 1.74 -15.35 -0.43
C SER A 93 1.64 -14.95 1.04
N LYS A 94 0.96 -15.75 1.85
CA LYS A 94 0.87 -15.63 3.32
C LYS A 94 2.13 -16.06 4.07
N SER A 95 3.20 -16.46 3.37
CA SER A 95 4.42 -17.00 3.97
C SER A 95 5.16 -15.97 4.82
N HIS A 96 5.60 -16.38 6.00
CA HIS A 96 6.50 -15.61 6.87
C HIS A 96 7.69 -14.99 6.11
N TRP A 97 8.33 -15.79 5.22
CA TRP A 97 9.48 -15.35 4.42
C TRP A 97 9.20 -14.16 3.52
N HIS A 98 8.02 -14.13 2.92
CA HIS A 98 7.64 -13.03 2.05
C HIS A 98 7.32 -11.77 2.89
N ILE A 99 6.50 -11.91 3.91
CA ILE A 99 6.04 -10.79 4.73
C ILE A 99 7.20 -10.10 5.44
N SER A 100 8.04 -10.87 6.15
CA SER A 100 9.16 -10.30 6.91
C SER A 100 10.20 -9.64 5.98
N ARG A 101 10.57 -10.28 4.86
CA ARG A 101 11.55 -9.73 3.91
C ARG A 101 11.06 -8.50 3.17
N ILE A 102 9.77 -8.41 2.84
CA ILE A 102 9.16 -7.20 2.27
C ILE A 102 9.33 -6.02 3.24
N LEU A 103 9.00 -6.25 4.51
CA LEU A 103 9.14 -5.22 5.54
C LEU A 103 10.62 -4.90 5.83
N ASP A 104 11.52 -5.90 5.79
CA ASP A 104 12.97 -5.70 5.96
C ASP A 104 13.59 -4.94 4.78
N ALA A 105 13.04 -5.06 3.58
CA ALA A 105 13.42 -4.23 2.44
C ALA A 105 13.01 -2.75 2.59
N GLY A 106 12.15 -2.43 3.57
CA GLY A 106 11.76 -1.05 3.88
C GLY A 106 10.36 -0.67 3.43
N ALA A 107 9.49 -1.64 3.12
CA ALA A 107 8.09 -1.34 2.80
C ALA A 107 7.39 -0.65 3.98
N ALA A 108 6.63 0.41 3.69
CA ALA A 108 5.80 1.11 4.67
C ALA A 108 4.54 0.30 5.04
N ALA A 109 4.08 -0.52 4.11
CA ALA A 109 2.99 -1.46 4.33
C ALA A 109 3.19 -2.76 3.56
N VAL A 110 2.76 -3.87 4.15
CA VAL A 110 2.60 -5.14 3.45
C VAL A 110 1.10 -5.45 3.34
N VAL A 111 0.67 -5.73 2.11
CA VAL A 111 -0.68 -6.21 1.81
C VAL A 111 -0.59 -7.71 1.59
N VAL A 112 -1.48 -8.48 2.20
CA VAL A 112 -1.48 -9.94 2.10
C VAL A 112 -2.79 -10.42 1.50
N PRO A 113 -2.76 -11.10 0.33
CA PRO A 113 -3.94 -11.60 -0.35
C PRO A 113 -4.44 -12.93 0.23
N HIS A 114 -5.63 -13.35 -0.21
CA HIS A 114 -6.24 -14.67 0.04
C HIS A 114 -6.39 -15.02 1.52
N VAL A 115 -6.82 -14.06 2.32
CA VAL A 115 -7.03 -14.25 3.77
C VAL A 115 -8.48 -14.61 4.02
N ASP A 116 -8.72 -15.83 4.54
CA ASP A 116 -10.07 -16.40 4.67
C ASP A 116 -10.49 -16.70 6.11
N SER A 117 -9.62 -16.48 7.09
CA SER A 117 -9.94 -16.72 8.50
C SER A 117 -9.25 -15.74 9.45
N VAL A 118 -9.81 -15.58 10.64
CA VAL A 118 -9.23 -14.76 11.72
C VAL A 118 -7.93 -15.37 12.23
N GLU A 119 -7.82 -16.69 12.22
CA GLU A 119 -6.60 -17.42 12.60
C GLU A 119 -5.45 -17.09 11.66
N GLU A 120 -5.71 -17.04 10.35
CA GLU A 120 -4.71 -16.60 9.37
C GLU A 120 -4.29 -15.14 9.64
N VAL A 121 -5.22 -14.25 9.92
CA VAL A 121 -4.89 -12.85 10.29
C VAL A 121 -3.98 -12.78 11.49
N ARG A 122 -4.22 -13.59 12.54
CA ARG A 122 -3.34 -13.67 13.72
C ARG A 122 -1.94 -14.17 13.37
N GLU A 123 -1.83 -15.16 12.48
CA GLU A 123 -0.53 -15.62 11.97
C GLU A 123 0.18 -14.53 11.15
N LEU A 124 -0.53 -13.78 10.31
CA LEU A 124 0.05 -12.64 9.59
C LEU A 124 0.62 -11.58 10.54
N VAL A 125 -0.08 -11.29 11.65
CA VAL A 125 0.43 -10.37 12.69
C VAL A 125 1.72 -10.90 13.28
N LYS A 126 1.81 -12.22 13.61
CA LYS A 126 3.07 -12.82 14.11
C LYS A 126 4.22 -12.64 13.12
N HIS A 127 3.94 -12.73 11.82
CA HIS A 127 4.95 -12.60 10.77
C HIS A 127 5.39 -11.14 10.51
N ALA A 128 4.47 -10.18 10.67
CA ALA A 128 4.71 -8.77 10.36
C ALA A 128 5.24 -7.95 11.53
N LYS A 129 4.88 -8.32 12.76
CA LYS A 129 5.15 -7.51 13.95
C LYS A 129 6.22 -8.16 14.85
N TYR A 130 6.97 -7.31 15.55
CA TYR A 130 7.92 -7.74 16.58
C TYR A 130 7.23 -8.00 17.91
N GLY A 131 7.90 -8.71 18.82
CA GLY A 131 7.37 -8.91 20.17
C GLY A 131 7.05 -7.60 20.92
N PRO A 132 5.99 -7.59 21.72
CA PRO A 132 5.16 -8.72 22.15
C PRO A 132 4.03 -9.10 21.16
N LEU A 133 3.72 -8.30 20.15
CA LEU A 133 2.62 -8.53 19.21
C LEU A 133 2.87 -9.71 18.27
N GLY A 134 4.12 -9.92 17.88
CA GLY A 134 4.48 -10.94 16.92
C GLY A 134 5.83 -11.59 17.20
N THR A 135 6.33 -12.35 16.24
CA THR A 135 7.57 -13.13 16.32
C THR A 135 8.54 -12.82 15.19
N ARG A 136 8.35 -11.68 14.46
CA ARG A 136 9.27 -11.25 13.41
C ARG A 136 10.68 -11.10 13.98
N GLY A 137 11.67 -11.68 13.28
CA GLY A 137 13.10 -11.56 13.64
C GLY A 137 13.60 -10.12 13.49
N SER A 138 14.35 -9.63 14.47
CA SER A 138 14.92 -8.28 14.41
C SER A 138 16.20 -8.24 13.58
N ALA A 139 16.26 -7.29 12.63
CA ALA A 139 17.48 -6.95 11.90
C ALA A 139 17.78 -5.45 12.10
N ASN A 140 19.07 -5.12 12.20
CA ASN A 140 19.50 -3.73 12.33
C ASN A 140 19.54 -3.00 10.97
N ASN A 141 19.72 -1.67 11.00
CA ASN A 141 19.90 -0.83 9.83
C ASN A 141 18.76 -0.93 8.80
N GLN A 142 17.54 -0.87 9.28
CA GLN A 142 16.35 -0.97 8.45
C GLN A 142 16.26 0.21 7.45
N PRO A 143 16.03 -0.05 6.14
CA PRO A 143 15.96 0.99 5.10
C PRO A 143 14.90 2.06 5.40
N ILE A 144 13.73 1.67 5.89
CA ILE A 144 12.65 2.59 6.25
C ILE A 144 13.02 3.57 7.37
N LEU A 145 14.03 3.25 8.18
CA LEU A 145 14.62 4.12 9.18
C LEU A 145 15.81 4.93 8.64
N GLY A 146 16.06 4.90 7.34
CA GLY A 146 17.23 5.53 6.71
C GLY A 146 18.54 4.91 7.15
N PHE A 147 18.57 3.59 7.38
CA PHE A 147 19.72 2.81 7.85
C PHE A 147 20.32 3.26 9.19
N ARG A 148 19.57 4.03 9.98
CA ARG A 148 20.02 4.48 11.31
C ARG A 148 20.09 3.30 12.27
N SER A 149 21.18 3.23 13.02
CA SER A 149 21.31 2.28 14.12
C SER A 149 20.55 2.77 15.34
N LEU A 150 19.63 1.96 15.84
CA LEU A 150 18.84 2.23 17.03
C LEU A 150 18.98 1.06 18.01
N PRO A 151 18.81 1.29 19.33
CA PRO A 151 18.65 0.18 20.27
C PRO A 151 17.48 -0.71 19.82
N THR A 152 17.68 -2.03 19.81
CA THR A 152 16.73 -3.01 19.24
C THR A 152 15.31 -2.82 19.76
N LYS A 153 15.13 -2.57 21.06
CA LYS A 153 13.82 -2.32 21.66
C LYS A 153 13.14 -1.12 21.01
N VAL A 154 13.85 0.01 20.89
CA VAL A 154 13.32 1.26 20.30
C VAL A 154 12.99 1.03 18.83
N GLN A 155 13.87 0.37 18.08
CA GLN A 155 13.64 0.04 16.68
C GLN A 155 12.35 -0.79 16.50
N ASN A 156 12.20 -1.86 17.27
CA ASN A 156 11.03 -2.75 17.16
C ASN A 156 9.73 -2.02 17.52
N GLU A 157 9.72 -1.20 18.56
CA GLU A 157 8.56 -0.39 18.95
C GLU A 157 8.18 0.61 17.85
N VAL A 158 9.17 1.29 17.26
CA VAL A 158 8.94 2.22 16.15
C VAL A 158 8.38 1.48 14.92
N LEU A 159 8.99 0.37 14.53
CA LEU A 159 8.56 -0.37 13.35
C LEU A 159 7.18 -1.02 13.54
N ASN A 160 6.85 -1.53 14.74
CA ASN A 160 5.50 -2.02 15.04
C ASN A 160 4.43 -0.94 14.87
N ARG A 161 4.75 0.31 15.22
CA ARG A 161 3.84 1.45 15.14
C ARG A 161 3.75 2.05 13.73
N GLU A 162 4.88 2.12 13.02
CA GLU A 162 4.98 2.89 11.77
C GLU A 162 4.80 2.06 10.51
N THR A 163 5.02 0.73 10.55
CA THR A 163 4.76 -0.15 9.40
C THR A 163 3.38 -0.79 9.51
N MET A 164 2.71 -0.97 8.37
CA MET A 164 1.33 -1.45 8.34
C MET A 164 1.22 -2.88 7.83
N LEU A 165 0.35 -3.67 8.47
CA LEU A 165 -0.15 -4.95 7.97
C LEU A 165 -1.59 -4.77 7.50
N ILE A 166 -1.85 -5.08 6.24
CA ILE A 166 -3.14 -4.88 5.58
C ILE A 166 -3.57 -6.20 4.92
N PRO A 167 -4.40 -7.04 5.56
CA PRO A 167 -5.00 -8.20 4.91
C PRO A 167 -5.96 -7.75 3.80
N MET A 168 -6.08 -8.55 2.73
CA MET A 168 -7.10 -8.34 1.71
C MET A 168 -8.40 -9.05 2.08
N VAL A 169 -9.51 -8.39 1.76
CA VAL A 169 -10.86 -8.94 1.78
C VAL A 169 -11.33 -9.05 0.35
N GLU A 170 -11.42 -10.26 -0.17
CA GLU A 170 -11.68 -10.55 -1.57
C GLU A 170 -12.56 -11.79 -1.79
N THR A 171 -13.13 -12.33 -0.69
CA THR A 171 -14.12 -13.42 -0.70
C THR A 171 -15.34 -13.05 0.13
N PRO A 172 -16.53 -13.63 -0.15
CA PRO A 172 -17.71 -13.41 0.69
C PRO A 172 -17.47 -13.77 2.17
N ALA A 173 -16.72 -14.83 2.44
CA ALA A 173 -16.37 -15.26 3.79
C ALA A 173 -15.53 -14.19 4.52
N ALA A 174 -14.53 -13.63 3.85
CA ALA A 174 -13.70 -12.55 4.41
C ALA A 174 -14.50 -11.26 4.66
N VAL A 175 -15.51 -10.96 3.82
CA VAL A 175 -16.44 -9.83 4.05
C VAL A 175 -17.20 -10.00 5.36
N GLU A 176 -17.68 -11.21 5.65
CA GLU A 176 -18.38 -11.50 6.91
C GLU A 176 -17.49 -11.33 8.14
N LEU A 177 -16.20 -11.61 8.00
CA LEU A 177 -15.18 -11.57 9.06
C LEU A 177 -14.47 -10.22 9.19
N ALA A 178 -14.85 -9.20 8.42
CA ALA A 178 -14.13 -7.91 8.39
C ALA A 178 -14.04 -7.21 9.76
N ASP A 179 -15.10 -7.21 10.56
CA ASP A 179 -15.08 -6.69 11.94
C ASP A 179 -14.05 -7.43 12.80
N GLU A 180 -13.99 -8.77 12.67
CA GLU A 180 -13.07 -9.61 13.44
C GLU A 180 -11.61 -9.41 12.99
N TYR A 181 -11.36 -9.28 11.67
CA TYR A 181 -10.02 -8.95 11.16
C TYR A 181 -9.52 -7.64 11.73
N LEU A 182 -10.37 -6.61 11.71
CA LEU A 182 -10.03 -5.29 12.22
C LEU A 182 -9.88 -5.27 13.76
N ALA A 183 -10.52 -6.19 14.48
CA ALA A 183 -10.35 -6.33 15.92
C ALA A 183 -9.02 -6.98 16.33
N VAL A 184 -8.32 -7.66 15.41
CA VAL A 184 -7.01 -8.23 15.72
C VAL A 184 -6.00 -7.11 15.93
N GLU A 185 -5.33 -7.11 17.09
CA GLU A 185 -4.25 -6.19 17.38
C GLU A 185 -3.08 -6.43 16.42
N GLY A 186 -2.54 -5.38 15.82
CA GLY A 186 -1.48 -5.46 14.81
C GLY A 186 -1.97 -5.43 13.36
N VAL A 187 -3.28 -5.51 13.12
CA VAL A 187 -3.89 -5.19 11.82
C VAL A 187 -4.10 -3.68 11.75
N ASP A 188 -3.61 -3.07 10.68
CA ASP A 188 -3.59 -1.62 10.54
C ASP A 188 -4.66 -1.07 9.56
N GLY A 189 -5.34 -1.95 8.83
CA GLY A 189 -6.41 -1.62 7.87
C GLY A 189 -6.76 -2.83 6.99
N ILE A 190 -7.62 -2.64 6.01
CA ILE A 190 -8.02 -3.66 5.03
C ILE A 190 -7.90 -3.08 3.61
N LEU A 191 -7.55 -3.93 2.64
CA LEU A 191 -7.72 -3.68 1.21
C LEU A 191 -8.80 -4.59 0.66
N ILE A 192 -9.84 -4.03 0.02
CA ILE A 192 -10.86 -4.80 -0.69
C ILE A 192 -10.35 -5.12 -2.10
N GLY A 193 -10.28 -6.41 -2.44
CA GLY A 193 -9.97 -6.91 -3.79
C GLY A 193 -11.24 -7.08 -4.62
N SER A 194 -11.67 -6.01 -5.30
CA SER A 194 -12.99 -5.98 -5.97
C SER A 194 -13.15 -7.01 -7.09
N ASN A 195 -12.08 -7.33 -7.82
CA ASN A 195 -12.15 -8.27 -8.94
C ASN A 195 -12.44 -9.69 -8.44
N ASP A 196 -11.66 -10.14 -7.46
CA ASP A 196 -11.78 -11.49 -6.92
C ASP A 196 -13.06 -11.61 -6.10
N LEU A 197 -13.43 -10.57 -5.33
CA LEU A 197 -14.69 -10.52 -4.62
C LEU A 197 -15.90 -10.66 -5.58
N CYS A 198 -15.91 -9.94 -6.71
CA CYS A 198 -16.97 -10.08 -7.69
C CYS A 198 -17.00 -11.49 -8.33
N THR A 199 -15.83 -12.08 -8.54
CA THR A 199 -15.71 -13.43 -9.09
C THR A 199 -16.27 -14.47 -8.12
N ASP A 200 -15.91 -14.40 -6.86
CA ASP A 200 -16.38 -15.33 -5.82
C ASP A 200 -17.87 -15.14 -5.48
N LEU A 201 -18.39 -13.92 -5.67
CA LEU A 201 -19.83 -13.64 -5.60
C LEU A 201 -20.61 -14.16 -6.83
N GLY A 202 -19.95 -14.73 -7.84
CA GLY A 202 -20.58 -15.20 -9.08
C GLY A 202 -21.01 -14.08 -10.05
N ILE A 203 -20.48 -12.87 -9.89
CA ILE A 203 -20.82 -11.65 -10.64
C ILE A 203 -19.56 -10.95 -11.20
N PRO A 204 -18.65 -11.65 -11.91
CA PRO A 204 -17.38 -11.08 -12.34
C PRO A 204 -17.55 -9.76 -13.12
N GLY A 205 -16.86 -8.71 -12.68
CA GLY A 205 -16.89 -7.38 -13.31
C GLY A 205 -18.19 -6.57 -13.11
N GLN A 206 -19.19 -7.06 -12.37
CA GLN A 206 -20.47 -6.38 -12.16
C GLN A 206 -20.44 -5.48 -10.90
N TYR A 207 -19.61 -4.46 -10.91
CA TYR A 207 -19.43 -3.57 -9.74
C TYR A 207 -20.68 -2.75 -9.39
N ASP A 208 -21.68 -2.64 -10.30
CA ASP A 208 -22.98 -2.03 -10.04
C ASP A 208 -23.98 -2.98 -9.37
N ASN A 209 -23.65 -4.27 -9.28
CA ASN A 209 -24.52 -5.25 -8.68
C ASN A 209 -24.70 -4.97 -7.17
N PRO A 210 -25.96 -4.95 -6.68
CA PRO A 210 -26.23 -4.67 -5.27
C PRO A 210 -25.49 -5.58 -4.28
N ILE A 211 -25.25 -6.84 -4.64
CA ILE A 211 -24.53 -7.80 -3.79
C ILE A 211 -23.08 -7.32 -3.53
N TYR A 212 -22.38 -6.90 -4.59
CA TYR A 212 -21.03 -6.34 -4.47
C TYR A 212 -21.06 -5.04 -3.65
N GLN A 213 -22.00 -4.15 -3.95
CA GLN A 213 -22.08 -2.86 -3.26
C GLN A 213 -22.34 -3.03 -1.76
N GLN A 214 -23.22 -3.96 -1.36
CA GLN A 214 -23.46 -4.29 0.05
C GLN A 214 -22.24 -4.88 0.73
N ALA A 215 -21.50 -5.74 0.04
CA ALA A 215 -20.26 -6.32 0.56
C ALA A 215 -19.20 -5.24 0.83
N VAL A 216 -18.97 -4.33 -0.12
CA VAL A 216 -18.03 -3.20 0.07
C VAL A 216 -18.50 -2.28 1.18
N GLU A 217 -19.77 -1.91 1.21
CA GLU A 217 -20.37 -1.06 2.25
C GLU A 217 -20.13 -1.64 3.64
N LYS A 218 -20.36 -2.95 3.82
CA LYS A 218 -20.14 -3.64 5.09
C LYS A 218 -18.68 -3.49 5.57
N VAL A 219 -17.70 -3.76 4.71
CA VAL A 219 -16.27 -3.66 5.08
C VAL A 219 -15.87 -2.20 5.37
N VAL A 220 -16.35 -1.23 4.58
CA VAL A 220 -16.05 0.20 4.81
C VAL A 220 -16.61 0.67 6.14
N LEU A 221 -17.85 0.27 6.48
CA LEU A 221 -18.47 0.61 7.77
C LEU A 221 -17.77 -0.06 8.95
N ALA A 222 -17.29 -1.30 8.79
CA ALA A 222 -16.49 -1.98 9.81
C ALA A 222 -15.21 -1.18 10.13
N GLY A 223 -14.48 -0.71 9.09
CA GLY A 223 -13.31 0.15 9.26
C GLY A 223 -13.61 1.46 9.95
N LYS A 224 -14.67 2.14 9.51
CA LYS A 224 -15.12 3.41 10.10
C LYS A 224 -15.46 3.27 11.59
N LYS A 225 -16.09 2.18 11.98
CA LYS A 225 -16.48 1.88 13.38
C LYS A 225 -15.28 1.84 14.32
N VAL A 226 -14.14 1.32 13.87
CA VAL A 226 -12.93 1.15 14.69
C VAL A 226 -11.82 2.15 14.34
N GLY A 227 -12.06 3.09 13.42
CA GLY A 227 -11.10 4.10 12.99
C GLY A 227 -9.90 3.54 12.22
N LYS A 228 -10.05 2.38 11.54
CA LYS A 228 -9.02 1.77 10.71
C LYS A 228 -9.27 2.00 9.22
N PRO A 229 -8.24 2.37 8.44
CA PRO A 229 -8.38 2.73 7.03
C PRO A 229 -8.78 1.54 6.17
N ILE A 230 -9.69 1.79 5.22
CA ILE A 230 -10.10 0.82 4.21
C ILE A 230 -9.68 1.32 2.83
N GLY A 231 -9.04 0.43 2.07
CA GLY A 231 -8.66 0.64 0.68
C GLY A 231 -9.54 -0.11 -0.31
N ILE A 232 -9.63 0.41 -1.54
CA ILE A 232 -10.38 -0.21 -2.63
C ILE A 232 -9.44 -0.51 -3.79
N GLY A 233 -9.33 -1.78 -4.16
CA GLY A 233 -8.58 -2.24 -5.32
C GLY A 233 -9.49 -2.71 -6.46
N GLY A 234 -8.99 -2.71 -7.70
CA GLY A 234 -9.65 -3.28 -8.87
C GLY A 234 -10.63 -2.37 -9.61
N ILE A 235 -11.04 -1.23 -9.06
CA ILE A 235 -12.03 -0.33 -9.66
C ILE A 235 -11.51 1.09 -9.91
N GLY A 236 -10.20 1.27 -10.11
CA GLY A 236 -9.58 2.60 -10.27
C GLY A 236 -10.14 3.47 -11.40
N GLY A 237 -10.77 2.88 -12.42
CA GLY A 237 -11.48 3.59 -13.48
C GLY A 237 -12.93 3.98 -13.17
N ARG A 238 -13.51 3.48 -12.08
CA ARG A 238 -14.91 3.74 -11.66
C ARG A 238 -14.94 4.85 -10.62
N LEU A 239 -14.66 6.08 -11.06
CA LEU A 239 -14.59 7.25 -10.19
C LEU A 239 -15.91 7.50 -9.45
N ASP A 240 -17.04 7.18 -10.05
CA ASP A 240 -18.38 7.23 -9.48
C ASP A 240 -18.52 6.35 -8.22
N LEU A 241 -18.04 5.11 -8.30
CA LEU A 241 -18.03 4.19 -7.16
C LEU A 241 -17.00 4.60 -6.10
N LEU A 242 -15.82 5.04 -6.52
CA LEU A 242 -14.80 5.52 -5.59
C LEU A 242 -15.29 6.73 -4.80
N GLU A 243 -15.95 7.69 -5.43
CA GLU A 243 -16.57 8.83 -4.75
C GLU A 243 -17.56 8.37 -3.66
N ARG A 244 -18.44 7.42 -4.01
CA ARG A 244 -19.39 6.83 -3.06
C ARG A 244 -18.69 6.19 -1.86
N TRP A 245 -17.65 5.38 -2.10
CA TRP A 245 -16.95 4.67 -1.02
C TRP A 245 -16.11 5.59 -0.15
N PHE A 246 -15.50 6.63 -0.74
CA PHE A 246 -14.80 7.66 0.03
C PHE A 246 -15.76 8.48 0.89
N ALA A 247 -16.92 8.85 0.36
CA ALA A 247 -17.95 9.53 1.14
C ALA A 247 -18.44 8.67 2.32
N LEU A 248 -18.45 7.34 2.16
CA LEU A 248 -18.85 6.41 3.22
C LEU A 248 -17.75 6.27 4.31
N GLY A 249 -16.46 6.39 3.94
CA GLY A 249 -15.34 6.32 4.89
C GLY A 249 -14.12 5.52 4.44
N ALA A 250 -14.08 5.01 3.19
CA ALA A 250 -12.84 4.51 2.62
C ALA A 250 -11.83 5.66 2.48
N THR A 251 -10.52 5.37 2.55
CA THR A 251 -9.50 6.43 2.60
C THR A 251 -8.45 6.32 1.50
N TRP A 252 -8.36 5.21 0.79
CA TRP A 252 -7.40 5.03 -0.29
C TRP A 252 -7.88 4.07 -1.37
N SER A 253 -7.28 4.17 -2.56
CA SER A 253 -7.58 3.24 -3.66
C SER A 253 -6.37 2.99 -4.54
N LEU A 254 -6.35 1.81 -5.20
CA LEU A 254 -5.44 1.52 -6.30
C LEU A 254 -5.97 2.24 -7.55
N SER A 255 -5.46 3.45 -7.80
CA SER A 255 -6.05 4.44 -8.70
C SER A 255 -5.56 4.35 -10.15
N GLY A 256 -4.53 3.54 -10.43
CA GLY A 256 -4.02 3.32 -11.78
C GLY A 256 -2.79 2.44 -11.78
N GLY A 257 -2.71 1.52 -12.75
CA GLY A 257 -1.54 0.67 -12.97
C GLY A 257 -0.62 1.25 -14.05
N ASP A 258 0.68 1.01 -13.92
CA ASP A 258 1.72 1.43 -14.86
C ASP A 258 1.40 1.05 -16.32
N GLY A 259 0.96 -0.18 -16.57
CA GLY A 259 0.57 -0.64 -17.90
C GLY A 259 -0.58 0.18 -18.50
N ALA A 260 -1.63 0.44 -17.73
CA ALA A 260 -2.78 1.20 -18.19
C ALA A 260 -2.41 2.68 -18.44
N ILE A 261 -1.61 3.27 -17.58
CA ILE A 261 -1.13 4.67 -17.72
C ILE A 261 -0.29 4.81 -18.98
N LEU A 262 0.69 3.92 -19.18
CA LEU A 262 1.55 3.92 -20.37
C LEU A 262 0.74 3.69 -21.65
N GLN A 263 -0.17 2.71 -21.67
CA GLN A 263 -1.00 2.41 -22.82
C GLN A 263 -1.90 3.60 -23.19
N ALA A 264 -2.52 4.26 -22.20
CA ALA A 264 -3.35 5.43 -22.46
C ALA A 264 -2.53 6.58 -23.06
N GLY A 265 -1.32 6.84 -22.56
CA GLY A 265 -0.41 7.83 -23.12
C GLY A 265 0.00 7.53 -24.57
N MET A 266 0.42 6.28 -24.84
CA MET A 266 0.78 5.84 -26.19
C MET A 266 -0.39 5.97 -27.16
N LYS A 267 -1.59 5.52 -26.77
CA LYS A 267 -2.81 5.61 -27.58
C LYS A 267 -3.17 7.06 -27.91
N LYS A 268 -3.02 7.97 -26.96
CA LYS A 268 -3.27 9.40 -27.20
C LYS A 268 -2.32 9.98 -28.25
N ILE A 269 -1.05 9.58 -28.23
CA ILE A 269 -0.07 10.01 -29.24
C ILE A 269 -0.49 9.54 -30.63
N THR A 270 -0.78 8.24 -30.82
CA THR A 270 -1.16 7.69 -32.13
C THR A 270 -2.44 8.34 -32.67
N GLN A 271 -3.45 8.53 -31.82
CA GLN A 271 -4.69 9.23 -32.19
C GLN A 271 -4.44 10.66 -32.68
N ASN A 272 -3.56 11.41 -32.00
CA ASN A 272 -3.21 12.77 -32.45
C ASN A 272 -2.58 12.77 -33.87
N TYR A 273 -1.75 11.78 -34.18
CA TYR A 273 -1.13 11.67 -35.53
C TYR A 273 -2.13 11.20 -36.59
N GLU A 274 -3.08 10.34 -36.27
CA GLU A 274 -4.18 9.99 -37.16
C GLU A 274 -5.04 11.20 -37.50
N GLU A 275 -5.36 12.06 -36.53
CA GLU A 275 -6.09 13.32 -36.74
C GLU A 275 -5.29 14.29 -37.62
N ILE A 276 -3.97 14.40 -37.43
CA ILE A 276 -3.10 15.23 -38.26
C ILE A 276 -3.12 14.71 -39.69
N SER A 277 -2.96 13.40 -39.88
CA SER A 277 -2.97 12.77 -41.21
C SER A 277 -4.27 13.05 -41.96
N ALA A 278 -5.41 12.88 -41.28
CA ALA A 278 -6.71 13.18 -41.89
C ALA A 278 -6.84 14.66 -42.33
N ARG A 279 -6.36 15.60 -41.50
CA ARG A 279 -6.35 17.03 -41.84
C ARG A 279 -5.45 17.33 -43.03
N VAL A 280 -4.27 16.73 -43.09
CA VAL A 280 -3.31 16.91 -44.22
C VAL A 280 -3.88 16.36 -45.53
N GLU A 281 -4.49 15.17 -45.51
CA GLU A 281 -5.12 14.60 -46.70
C GLU A 281 -6.27 15.46 -47.21
N LYS A 282 -7.09 16.03 -46.31
CA LYS A 282 -8.15 16.97 -46.68
C LYS A 282 -7.58 18.25 -47.34
N GLN A 283 -6.51 18.82 -46.78
CA GLN A 283 -5.84 19.99 -47.35
C GLN A 283 -5.27 19.69 -48.73
N LYS A 284 -4.62 18.53 -48.94
CA LYS A 284 -4.11 18.10 -50.25
C LYS A 284 -5.22 17.92 -51.27
N ALA A 285 -6.39 17.41 -50.87
CA ALA A 285 -7.56 17.25 -51.73
C ALA A 285 -8.16 18.60 -52.18
N MET A 286 -8.14 19.61 -51.29
CA MET A 286 -8.62 20.97 -51.60
C MET A 286 -7.67 21.79 -52.44
N ALA A 287 -6.40 21.41 -52.53
CA ALA A 287 -5.37 22.10 -53.31
C ALA A 287 -5.22 21.55 -54.75
N LYS A 288 -5.97 20.49 -55.10
CA LYS A 288 -6.10 19.94 -56.47
C LYS A 288 -7.36 20.47 -57.13
#